data_22e617721a584c45fd9cfdffcdd917df
#
_entry.id   22e617721a584c45fd9cfdffcdd917df
#
_cell.length_a   1.000
_cell.length_b   1.000
_cell.length_c   1.000
_cell.angle_alpha   90.00
_cell.angle_beta   90.00
_cell.angle_gamma   90.00
#
_symmetry.space_group_name_H-M   'P 1'
#
loop_
_entity.id
_entity.type
_entity.pdbx_description
1 polymer ?
#
loop_
_entity_poly.entity_id
_entity_poly.type
_entity_poly.pdbx_seq_one_letter_code
_entity_poly.pdbx_strand_id
1 'polypeptide(L)'
;MLMNMKELLKVADEKGFAVPAFNIGSDQLLKAVMQQVKEMKSPVILEMSPDEFNFVENSLIQSMIYEASKTDVPVVIHLDHGDKYETVVRAIQAGFTSVMIDASKLPYLSLIHISEPTRL
;
A
#
# COMPACT_ATOMS: atom_id res chain seq x y z
N MET A 1 2.19 -6.76 11.62
CA MET A 1 0.89 -6.16 12.04
C MET A 1 0.37 -5.27 10.93
N LEU A 2 -0.77 -5.59 10.38
CA LEU A 2 -1.40 -4.74 9.38
C LEU A 2 -1.78 -3.38 9.96
N MET A 3 -1.44 -2.32 9.24
CA MET A 3 -1.71 -0.94 9.63
C MET A 3 -2.12 -0.13 8.40
N ASN A 4 -2.90 0.93 8.60
CA ASN A 4 -3.15 1.88 7.52
C ASN A 4 -2.03 2.91 7.39
N MET A 5 -1.93 3.51 6.22
CA MET A 5 -0.86 4.47 5.90
C MET A 5 -0.87 5.70 6.83
N LYS A 6 -2.05 6.22 7.12
CA LYS A 6 -2.19 7.43 7.95
C LYS A 6 -1.59 7.24 9.34
N GLU A 7 -1.90 6.12 9.98
CA GLU A 7 -1.39 5.82 11.32
C GLU A 7 0.12 5.59 11.31
N LEU A 8 0.64 4.85 10.33
CA LEU A 8 2.06 4.58 10.21
C LEU A 8 2.86 5.87 9.96
N LEU A 9 2.42 6.69 9.00
CA LEU A 9 3.13 7.93 8.66
C LEU A 9 3.06 8.97 9.77
N LYS A 10 1.99 8.98 10.57
CA LYS A 10 1.92 9.86 11.74
C LYS A 10 3.06 9.54 12.73
N VAL A 11 3.26 8.27 13.04
CA VAL A 11 4.35 7.84 13.93
C VAL A 11 5.72 8.14 13.31
N ALA A 12 5.87 7.90 12.00
CA ALA A 12 7.10 8.19 11.29
C ALA A 12 7.48 9.68 11.34
N ASP A 13 6.49 10.56 11.14
CA ASP A 13 6.66 12.01 11.21
C ASP A 13 7.03 12.45 12.64
N GLU A 14 6.29 12.00 13.64
CA GLU A 14 6.53 12.34 15.04
C GLU A 14 7.92 11.90 15.55
N LYS A 15 8.41 10.77 15.04
CA LYS A 15 9.70 10.19 15.43
C LYS A 15 10.85 10.47 14.47
N GLY A 16 10.58 11.13 13.35
CA GLY A 16 11.59 11.58 12.40
C GLY A 16 12.27 10.46 11.61
N PHE A 17 11.53 9.45 11.14
CA PHE A 17 12.07 8.41 10.27
C PHE A 17 11.26 8.23 8.98
N ALA A 18 11.90 7.70 7.94
CA ALA A 18 11.24 7.33 6.70
C ALA A 18 10.84 5.86 6.70
N VAL A 19 9.72 5.55 6.05
CA VAL A 19 9.25 4.17 5.87
C VAL A 19 9.51 3.76 4.41
N PRO A 20 10.26 2.67 4.16
CA PRO A 20 10.48 2.21 2.80
C PRO A 20 9.21 1.60 2.21
N ALA A 21 9.03 1.81 0.90
CA ALA A 21 7.96 1.21 0.11
C ALA A 21 8.56 0.34 -0.99
N PHE A 22 8.16 -0.93 -1.03
CA PHE A 22 8.66 -1.89 -2.00
C PHE A 22 7.54 -2.45 -2.86
N ASN A 23 7.74 -2.43 -4.17
CA ASN A 23 6.86 -3.10 -5.11
C ASN A 23 7.00 -4.62 -4.99
N ILE A 24 5.88 -5.30 -4.78
CA ILE A 24 5.81 -6.74 -4.61
C ILE A 24 5.13 -7.36 -5.82
N GLY A 25 5.92 -7.95 -6.70
CA GLY A 25 5.43 -8.63 -7.91
C GLY A 25 5.57 -10.15 -7.89
N SER A 26 6.14 -10.72 -6.81
CA SER A 26 6.33 -12.17 -6.68
C SER A 26 6.45 -12.61 -5.23
N ASP A 27 6.22 -13.90 -4.98
CA ASP A 27 6.42 -14.50 -3.66
C ASP A 27 7.89 -14.41 -3.19
N GLN A 28 8.84 -14.47 -4.10
CA GLN A 28 10.25 -14.36 -3.77
C GLN A 28 10.59 -12.97 -3.24
N LEU A 29 10.06 -11.92 -3.87
CA LEU A 29 10.23 -10.55 -3.38
C LEU A 29 9.56 -10.36 -2.03
N LEU A 30 8.36 -10.88 -1.86
CA LEU A 30 7.65 -10.83 -0.57
C LEU A 30 8.47 -11.46 0.55
N LYS A 31 9.00 -12.66 0.32
CA LYS A 31 9.81 -13.38 1.32
C LYS A 31 11.08 -12.60 1.67
N ALA A 32 11.78 -12.09 0.66
CA ALA A 32 13.01 -11.33 0.88
C ALA A 32 12.76 -10.06 1.70
N VAL A 33 11.74 -9.30 1.34
CA VAL A 33 11.37 -8.06 2.06
C VAL A 33 10.93 -8.39 3.49
N MET A 34 10.04 -9.34 3.67
CA MET A 34 9.50 -9.68 5.00
C MET A 34 10.55 -10.30 5.92
N GLN A 35 11.53 -11.01 5.38
CA GLN A 35 12.67 -11.48 6.18
C GLN A 35 13.44 -10.30 6.78
N GLN A 36 13.79 -9.31 5.95
CA GLN A 36 14.50 -8.12 6.41
C GLN A 36 13.67 -7.28 7.39
N VAL A 37 12.38 -7.15 7.14
CA VAL A 37 11.44 -6.46 8.05
C VAL A 37 11.48 -7.07 9.45
N LYS A 38 11.46 -8.39 9.54
CA LYS A 38 11.49 -9.12 10.82
C LYS A 38 12.85 -9.00 11.51
N GLU A 39 13.94 -9.14 10.76
CA GLU A 39 15.31 -9.06 11.30
C GLU A 39 15.64 -7.66 11.80
N MET A 40 15.28 -6.63 11.04
CA MET A 40 15.58 -5.23 11.37
C MET A 40 14.50 -4.58 12.26
N LYS A 41 13.35 -5.22 12.43
CA LYS A 41 12.16 -4.66 13.10
C LYS A 41 11.79 -3.29 12.55
N SER A 42 11.88 -3.15 11.24
CA SER A 42 11.62 -1.89 10.52
C SER A 42 10.25 -1.92 9.87
N PRO A 43 9.39 -0.92 10.11
CA PRO A 43 8.11 -0.80 9.41
C PRO A 43 8.31 -0.73 7.89
N VAL A 44 7.31 -1.21 7.14
CA VAL A 44 7.39 -1.29 5.68
C VAL A 44 6.04 -1.03 5.03
N ILE A 45 6.08 -0.49 3.82
CA ILE A 45 4.96 -0.42 2.90
C ILE A 45 5.21 -1.45 1.79
N LEU A 46 4.31 -2.41 1.66
CA LEU A 46 4.27 -3.35 0.53
C LEU A 46 3.29 -2.78 -0.48
N GLU A 47 3.74 -2.49 -1.68
CA GLU A 47 2.90 -1.82 -2.67
C GLU A 47 2.83 -2.55 -4.00
N MET A 48 1.77 -2.28 -4.75
CA MET A 48 1.58 -2.72 -6.12
C MET A 48 1.03 -1.56 -6.96
N SER A 49 1.51 -1.45 -8.20
CA SER A 49 0.86 -0.64 -9.23
C SER A 49 -0.38 -1.38 -9.78
N PRO A 50 -1.29 -0.70 -10.51
CA PRO A 50 -2.41 -1.37 -11.18
C PRO A 50 -1.97 -2.49 -12.12
N ASP A 51 -0.87 -2.32 -12.83
CA ASP A 51 -0.35 -3.35 -13.74
C ASP A 51 0.08 -4.61 -12.97
N GLU A 52 0.81 -4.45 -11.88
CA GLU A 52 1.18 -5.57 -11.01
C GLU A 52 -0.07 -6.21 -10.39
N PHE A 53 -0.97 -5.41 -9.84
CA PHE A 53 -2.20 -5.87 -9.21
C PHE A 53 -3.12 -6.67 -10.17
N ASN A 54 -3.18 -6.26 -11.43
CA ASN A 54 -3.94 -6.97 -12.46
C ASN A 54 -3.25 -8.25 -12.95
N PHE A 55 -1.94 -8.33 -12.82
CA PHE A 55 -1.14 -9.47 -13.27
C PHE A 55 -1.04 -10.58 -12.21
N VAL A 56 -0.91 -10.21 -10.94
CA VAL A 56 -0.70 -11.19 -9.87
C VAL A 56 -1.97 -11.95 -9.51
N GLU A 57 -1.79 -13.17 -9.04
CA GLU A 57 -2.88 -13.99 -8.52
C GLU A 57 -3.30 -13.50 -7.11
N ASN A 58 -4.56 -13.73 -6.77
CA ASN A 58 -5.07 -13.44 -5.43
C ASN A 58 -4.27 -14.14 -4.33
N SER A 59 -3.66 -15.27 -4.63
CA SER A 59 -2.79 -16.01 -3.69
C SER A 59 -1.61 -15.17 -3.21
N LEU A 60 -1.00 -14.34 -4.07
CA LEU A 60 0.08 -13.45 -3.65
C LEU A 60 -0.43 -12.38 -2.68
N ILE A 61 -1.59 -11.80 -2.96
CA ILE A 61 -2.20 -10.79 -2.08
C ILE A 61 -2.54 -11.41 -0.71
N GLN A 62 -3.09 -12.61 -0.69
CA GLN A 62 -3.35 -13.33 0.54
C GLN A 62 -2.06 -13.65 1.31
N SER A 63 -0.98 -14.00 0.60
CA SER A 63 0.34 -14.19 1.20
C SER A 63 0.88 -12.90 1.84
N MET A 64 0.71 -11.76 1.18
CA MET A 64 1.09 -10.45 1.74
C MET A 64 0.34 -10.16 3.04
N ILE A 65 -0.97 -10.36 3.04
CA ILE A 65 -1.83 -10.16 4.23
C ILE A 65 -1.41 -11.12 5.35
N TYR A 66 -1.20 -12.37 5.02
CA TYR A 66 -0.77 -13.40 5.98
C TYR A 66 0.58 -13.07 6.62
N GLU A 67 1.59 -12.75 5.82
CA GLU A 67 2.91 -12.36 6.33
C GLU A 67 2.87 -11.09 7.17
N ALA A 68 2.10 -10.10 6.75
CA ALA A 68 1.90 -8.87 7.51
C ALA A 68 1.20 -9.12 8.86
N SER A 69 0.26 -10.05 8.89
CA SER A 69 -0.50 -10.40 10.11
C SER A 69 0.32 -11.19 11.12
N LYS A 70 1.34 -11.92 10.67
CA LYS A 70 2.20 -12.75 11.52
C LYS A 70 3.26 -11.98 12.28
N THR A 71 3.62 -10.80 11.85
CA THR A 71 4.65 -9.99 12.47
C THR A 71 4.05 -8.92 13.39
N ASP A 72 4.76 -8.56 14.43
CA ASP A 72 4.44 -7.41 15.30
C ASP A 72 4.96 -6.09 14.73
N VAL A 73 5.75 -6.15 13.65
CA VAL A 73 6.23 -4.96 12.95
C VAL A 73 5.09 -4.38 12.09
N PRO A 74 4.89 -3.05 12.08
CA PRO A 74 3.88 -2.42 11.25
C PRO A 74 4.11 -2.64 9.74
N VAL A 75 3.08 -3.10 9.04
CA VAL A 75 3.09 -3.32 7.59
C VAL A 75 1.84 -2.69 6.98
N VAL A 76 2.03 -1.85 5.97
CA VAL A 76 0.96 -1.29 5.14
C VAL A 76 0.94 -2.02 3.81
N ILE A 77 -0.24 -2.38 3.32
CA ILE A 77 -0.43 -2.91 1.96
C ILE A 77 -1.12 -1.82 1.14
N HIS A 78 -0.44 -1.33 0.12
CA HIS A 78 -0.78 -0.10 -0.60
C HIS A 78 -0.95 -0.32 -2.09
N LEU A 79 -2.04 0.21 -2.66
CA LEU A 79 -2.19 0.36 -4.10
C LEU A 79 -1.58 1.70 -4.50
N ASP A 80 -0.47 1.66 -5.24
CA ASP A 80 0.18 2.83 -5.81
C ASP A 80 -0.38 3.14 -7.19
N HIS A 81 -0.49 4.40 -7.56
CA HIS A 81 -1.00 4.86 -8.86
C HIS A 81 -2.38 4.29 -9.27
N GLY A 82 -3.33 4.23 -8.35
CA GLY A 82 -4.70 3.80 -8.66
C GLY A 82 -5.35 4.70 -9.72
N ASP A 83 -5.46 4.19 -10.95
CA ASP A 83 -5.84 4.94 -12.14
C ASP A 83 -7.36 4.90 -12.43
N LYS A 84 -8.06 3.93 -11.87
CA LYS A 84 -9.50 3.69 -12.10
C LYS A 84 -10.21 3.41 -10.79
N TYR A 85 -11.46 3.84 -10.73
CA TYR A 85 -12.34 3.58 -9.59
C TYR A 85 -12.45 2.08 -9.28
N GLU A 86 -12.65 1.27 -10.32
CA GLU A 86 -12.81 -0.18 -10.21
C GLU A 86 -11.56 -0.84 -9.61
N THR A 87 -10.38 -0.41 -10.02
CA THR A 87 -9.10 -0.92 -9.50
C THR A 87 -8.96 -0.60 -8.01
N VAL A 88 -9.29 0.62 -7.62
CA VAL A 88 -9.25 1.05 -6.22
C VAL A 88 -10.22 0.24 -5.35
N VAL A 89 -11.46 0.06 -5.82
CA VAL A 89 -12.47 -0.74 -5.09
C VAL A 89 -12.03 -2.19 -4.94
N ARG A 90 -11.49 -2.79 -6.02
CA ARG A 90 -10.97 -4.17 -5.97
C ARG A 90 -9.83 -4.32 -4.99
N ALA A 91 -8.93 -3.34 -4.92
CA ALA A 91 -7.83 -3.37 -3.95
C ALA A 91 -8.36 -3.32 -2.49
N ILE A 92 -9.32 -2.45 -2.21
CA ILE A 92 -9.95 -2.39 -0.90
C ILE A 92 -10.62 -3.73 -0.55
N GLN A 93 -11.37 -4.29 -1.49
CA GLN A 93 -12.02 -5.60 -1.29
C GLN A 93 -11.03 -6.74 -1.10
N ALA A 94 -9.86 -6.66 -1.74
CA ALA A 94 -8.80 -7.65 -1.59
C ALA A 94 -8.06 -7.58 -0.25
N GLY A 95 -8.26 -6.50 0.52
CA GLY A 95 -7.66 -6.32 1.85
C GLY A 95 -6.50 -5.34 1.91
N PHE A 96 -6.29 -4.53 0.88
CA PHE A 96 -5.32 -3.43 0.93
C PHE A 96 -5.71 -2.44 2.02
N THR A 97 -4.72 -1.98 2.77
CA THR A 97 -4.95 -1.07 3.90
C THR A 97 -4.73 0.40 3.53
N SER A 98 -4.34 0.65 2.29
CA SER A 98 -4.11 2.00 1.74
C SER A 98 -4.25 2.00 0.23
N VAL A 99 -4.73 3.09 -0.33
CA VAL A 99 -4.83 3.29 -1.77
C VAL A 99 -4.44 4.72 -2.12
N MET A 100 -3.78 4.89 -3.26
CA MET A 100 -3.50 6.19 -3.86
C MET A 100 -4.36 6.36 -5.12
N ILE A 101 -5.08 7.46 -5.21
CA ILE A 101 -5.79 7.85 -6.43
C ILE A 101 -4.83 8.68 -7.26
N ASP A 102 -4.50 8.21 -8.46
CA ASP A 102 -3.63 8.91 -9.39
C ASP A 102 -4.44 9.57 -10.49
N ALA A 103 -4.59 10.86 -10.39
CA ALA A 103 -5.26 11.71 -11.39
C ALA A 103 -4.27 12.61 -12.15
N SER A 104 -2.97 12.29 -12.12
CA SER A 104 -1.92 13.12 -12.72
C SER A 104 -2.07 13.31 -14.24
N LYS A 105 -2.77 12.41 -14.90
CA LYS A 105 -3.06 12.48 -16.35
C LYS A 105 -4.33 13.25 -16.70
N LEU A 106 -5.09 13.68 -15.69
CA LEU A 106 -6.33 14.42 -15.89
C LEU A 106 -6.04 15.93 -16.00
N PRO A 107 -6.95 16.70 -16.66
CA PRO A 107 -6.84 18.15 -16.68
C PRO A 107 -6.82 18.75 -15.27
N TYR A 108 -6.09 19.84 -15.09
CA TYR A 108 -5.91 20.51 -13.79
C TYR A 108 -7.23 20.78 -13.05
N LEU A 109 -8.26 21.24 -13.76
CA LEU A 109 -9.57 21.51 -13.17
C LEU A 109 -10.26 20.26 -12.61
N SER A 110 -10.01 19.08 -13.24
CA SER A 110 -10.51 17.80 -12.72
C SER A 110 -9.79 17.39 -11.44
N LEU A 111 -8.51 17.72 -11.31
CA LEU A 111 -7.71 17.44 -10.10
C LEU A 111 -8.25 18.22 -8.89
N ILE A 112 -8.73 19.44 -9.08
CA ILE A 112 -9.31 20.25 -8.01
C ILE A 112 -10.53 19.53 -7.42
N HIS A 113 -11.40 18.98 -8.24
CA HIS A 113 -12.59 18.25 -7.77
C HIS A 113 -12.26 16.97 -7.01
N ILE A 114 -11.20 16.25 -7.43
CA ILE A 114 -10.78 15.00 -6.79
C ILE A 114 -10.10 15.25 -5.45
N SER A 115 -9.30 16.31 -5.37
CA SER A 115 -8.49 16.62 -4.19
C SER A 115 -9.18 17.52 -3.18
N GLU A 116 -10.32 18.09 -3.52
CA GLU A 116 -11.07 18.92 -2.57
C GLU A 116 -11.57 18.07 -1.39
N PRO A 117 -11.26 18.47 -0.16
CA PRO A 117 -11.80 17.76 0.99
C PRO A 117 -13.32 17.90 0.99
N THR A 118 -14.00 16.78 1.25
CA THR A 118 -15.46 16.80 1.39
C THR A 118 -15.85 17.75 2.50
N ARG A 119 -16.51 18.84 2.14
CA ARG A 119 -17.09 19.74 3.13
C ARG A 119 -18.48 19.24 3.49
N LEU A 120 -18.60 18.82 4.70
CA LEU A 120 -19.89 18.50 5.29
C LEU A 120 -20.51 19.76 5.88
#